data_ec15ff0222d768ee59df208525740d76
#
_entry.id   ec15ff0222d768ee59df208525740d76
#
_cell.length_a   1.000
_cell.length_b   1.000
_cell.length_c   1.000
_cell.angle_alpha   90.00
_cell.angle_beta   90.00
_cell.angle_gamma   90.00
#
_symmetry.space_group_name_H-M   'P 1'
#
loop_
_entity.id
_entity.type
_entity.pdbx_description
1 polymer ?
#
loop_
_entity_poly.entity_id
_entity_poly.type
_entity_poly.pdbx_seq_one_letter_code
_entity_poly.pdbx_strand_id
1 'polypeptide(L)'
;MAFNVASLWQAPKLNPVNGKARSIPVLNPFDRHGRVFFFSWLGFMVAFLSWYAFPPLLTLTIKKDLKLTPTEIANSNIVALASTLFVRILSGPSCDYFGPKITFVTCLFLGAIPSALAGTVTTANGLIALRFFVGVLGGTFVPCQVWTTSFFDKNVVGTANALTAGWGNAGGGITYFVMPAIFDSLVARQHLTPHVAWRVAFVVPFLLITFTALGMMLFCDDCATGKWSERHDAVKGNLRRHGLEMPVSSVQEKSVGNMVTPSEPAAEDAFAERMGHEVVCHDAEFSDQELLDVAHGEVVKSPTFKDAVLVMISPQTVVLAAVYMCSFGAELGINSILGAYYFKNFEVLGQTSSGRWAAMFGLLNFAFRPLGGVFSDVLYRATGNVWSKKIWLCSVGVVCGAFQIAIGLTDPHSQSTMFGLMAGMAFFLEAGNGACFSLVPHVHPASNGIISGVAGAAGNLGGIIFAIIFRYQGADYAKTFWIMGVITIAINLLASWVKPLPAGQVGGR
;
A
#
# COMPACT_ATOMS: atom_id res chain seq x y z
N MET A 1 -11.36 -10.42 -22.37
CA MET A 1 -10.14 -11.20 -22.70
C MET A 1 -10.02 -12.33 -21.70
N ALA A 2 -9.85 -13.58 -22.16
CA ALA A 2 -9.53 -14.70 -21.29
C ALA A 2 -8.18 -14.43 -20.60
N PHE A 3 -8.04 -14.83 -19.34
CA PHE A 3 -6.78 -14.74 -18.62
C PHE A 3 -5.75 -15.65 -19.32
N ASN A 4 -4.74 -15.05 -19.94
CA ASN A 4 -3.68 -15.82 -20.59
C ASN A 4 -2.56 -16.03 -19.57
N VAL A 5 -2.36 -17.27 -19.14
CA VAL A 5 -1.33 -17.64 -18.16
C VAL A 5 0.08 -17.24 -18.63
N ALA A 6 0.34 -17.21 -19.94
CA ALA A 6 1.61 -16.78 -20.49
C ALA A 6 1.94 -15.30 -20.20
N SER A 7 0.92 -14.45 -19.96
CA SER A 7 1.15 -13.05 -19.58
C SER A 7 1.88 -12.87 -18.24
N LEU A 8 2.00 -13.91 -17.42
CA LEU A 8 2.73 -13.86 -16.15
C LEU A 8 4.25 -13.79 -16.33
N TRP A 9 4.78 -14.27 -17.48
CA TRP A 9 6.24 -14.27 -17.77
C TRP A 9 6.60 -13.65 -19.10
N GLN A 10 5.65 -13.39 -19.99
CA GLN A 10 5.91 -12.68 -21.24
C GLN A 10 6.02 -11.18 -20.98
N ALA A 11 6.80 -10.48 -21.84
CA ALA A 11 6.82 -9.02 -21.85
C ALA A 11 5.41 -8.48 -22.10
N PRO A 12 4.96 -7.46 -21.33
CA PRO A 12 3.61 -6.95 -21.43
C PRO A 12 3.41 -6.13 -22.71
N LYS A 13 2.18 -6.14 -23.25
CA LYS A 13 1.79 -5.12 -24.25
C LYS A 13 1.75 -3.76 -23.58
N LEU A 14 2.32 -2.74 -24.22
CA LEU A 14 2.42 -1.39 -23.70
C LEU A 14 1.39 -0.48 -24.36
N ASN A 15 0.92 0.50 -23.62
CA ASN A 15 0.15 1.60 -24.16
C ASN A 15 1.11 2.58 -24.90
N PRO A 16 0.89 2.90 -26.17
CA PRO A 16 1.82 3.69 -26.97
C PRO A 16 2.00 5.13 -26.51
N VAL A 17 1.01 5.70 -25.80
CA VAL A 17 1.04 7.09 -25.34
C VAL A 17 1.82 7.23 -24.03
N ASN A 18 1.54 6.39 -23.03
CA ASN A 18 2.11 6.53 -21.69
C ASN A 18 3.10 5.41 -21.31
N GLY A 19 3.34 4.43 -22.19
CA GLY A 19 4.25 3.31 -21.95
C GLY A 19 3.81 2.34 -20.84
N LYS A 20 2.59 2.45 -20.31
CA LYS A 20 2.09 1.59 -19.23
C LYS A 20 1.70 0.21 -19.74
N ALA A 21 1.96 -0.81 -18.93
CA ALA A 21 1.69 -2.20 -19.25
C ALA A 21 0.19 -2.56 -19.10
N ARG A 22 -0.36 -3.32 -20.04
CA ARG A 22 -1.75 -3.83 -20.02
C ARG A 22 -1.87 -5.24 -19.41
N SER A 23 -0.74 -5.86 -19.04
CA SER A 23 -0.67 -7.11 -18.29
C SER A 23 0.44 -7.02 -17.24
N ILE A 24 0.40 -7.91 -16.26
CA ILE A 24 1.37 -7.90 -15.14
C ILE A 24 2.31 -9.08 -15.31
N PRO A 25 3.60 -8.87 -15.67
CA PRO A 25 4.59 -9.93 -15.81
C PRO A 25 5.14 -10.34 -14.43
N VAL A 26 4.30 -10.98 -13.62
CA VAL A 26 4.55 -11.30 -12.21
C VAL A 26 5.81 -12.14 -12.01
N LEU A 27 6.09 -13.08 -12.94
CA LEU A 27 7.19 -14.04 -12.87
C LEU A 27 8.38 -13.65 -13.74
N ASN A 28 8.38 -12.43 -14.31
CA ASN A 28 9.49 -11.94 -15.16
C ASN A 28 10.16 -10.68 -14.58
N PRO A 29 11.03 -10.82 -13.58
CA PRO A 29 11.75 -9.68 -13.00
C PRO A 29 12.85 -9.12 -13.93
N PHE A 30 13.14 -9.76 -15.07
CA PHE A 30 14.10 -9.28 -16.07
C PHE A 30 13.48 -8.24 -17.00
N ASP A 31 12.15 -8.31 -17.23
CA ASP A 31 11.42 -7.27 -17.93
C ASP A 31 11.38 -5.99 -17.07
N ARG A 32 11.35 -4.84 -17.74
CA ARG A 32 11.32 -3.52 -17.09
C ARG A 32 10.13 -3.34 -16.14
N HIS A 33 8.92 -3.68 -16.60
CA HIS A 33 7.69 -3.56 -15.81
C HIS A 33 7.61 -4.64 -14.72
N GLY A 34 8.03 -5.86 -15.05
CA GLY A 34 8.11 -6.95 -14.09
C GLY A 34 9.12 -6.70 -12.99
N ARG A 35 10.27 -6.08 -13.30
CA ARG A 35 11.28 -5.70 -12.32
C ARG A 35 10.77 -4.64 -11.34
N VAL A 36 10.10 -3.61 -11.83
CA VAL A 36 9.49 -2.60 -10.97
C VAL A 36 8.37 -3.22 -10.11
N PHE A 37 7.53 -4.07 -10.68
CA PHE A 37 6.53 -4.82 -9.92
C PHE A 37 7.18 -5.64 -8.79
N PHE A 38 8.26 -6.39 -9.10
CA PHE A 38 9.00 -7.20 -8.13
C PHE A 38 9.56 -6.34 -6.99
N PHE A 39 10.28 -5.27 -7.31
CA PHE A 39 10.86 -4.41 -6.28
C PHE A 39 9.81 -3.62 -5.50
N SER A 40 8.64 -3.31 -6.09
CA SER A 40 7.56 -2.62 -5.39
C SER A 40 7.01 -3.46 -4.23
N TRP A 41 6.64 -4.74 -4.49
CA TRP A 41 6.12 -5.58 -3.41
C TRP A 41 7.23 -6.06 -2.46
N LEU A 42 8.44 -6.36 -2.96
CA LEU A 42 9.56 -6.79 -2.13
C LEU A 42 9.98 -5.70 -1.14
N GLY A 43 10.12 -4.46 -1.63
CA GLY A 43 10.49 -3.32 -0.78
C GLY A 43 9.46 -3.05 0.29
N PHE A 44 8.18 -3.14 -0.04
CA PHE A 44 7.11 -2.98 0.94
C PHE A 44 7.08 -4.16 1.93
N MET A 45 7.31 -5.41 1.46
CA MET A 45 7.39 -6.59 2.33
C MET A 45 8.54 -6.48 3.33
N VAL A 46 9.73 -6.10 2.87
CA VAL A 46 10.90 -5.93 3.73
C VAL A 46 10.72 -4.79 4.73
N ALA A 47 10.10 -3.69 4.29
CA ALA A 47 9.76 -2.58 5.19
C ALA A 47 8.78 -3.02 6.28
N PHE A 48 7.72 -3.76 5.93
CA PHE A 48 6.74 -4.25 6.90
C PHE A 48 7.29 -5.35 7.80
N LEU A 49 8.09 -6.28 7.26
CA LEU A 49 8.81 -7.26 8.08
C LEU A 49 9.64 -6.55 9.16
N SER A 50 10.33 -5.48 8.79
CA SER A 50 11.20 -4.72 9.70
C SER A 50 10.40 -3.86 10.69
N TRP A 51 9.29 -3.24 10.24
CA TRP A 51 8.39 -2.49 11.11
C TRP A 51 7.76 -3.38 12.20
N TYR A 52 7.36 -4.60 11.83
CA TYR A 52 6.80 -5.60 12.72
C TYR A 52 7.84 -6.49 13.40
N ALA A 53 9.16 -6.24 13.26
CA ALA A 53 10.19 -7.06 13.86
C ALA A 53 10.20 -7.03 15.41
N PHE A 54 9.68 -5.96 16.02
CA PHE A 54 9.61 -5.82 17.47
C PHE A 54 8.54 -6.68 18.13
N PRO A 55 7.26 -6.71 17.70
CA PRO A 55 6.18 -7.40 18.38
C PRO A 55 6.47 -8.87 18.75
N PRO A 56 7.06 -9.72 17.90
CA PRO A 56 7.34 -11.11 18.25
C PRO A 56 8.31 -11.29 19.44
N LEU A 57 9.28 -10.39 19.58
CA LEU A 57 10.27 -10.42 20.64
C LEU A 57 9.90 -9.54 21.83
N LEU A 58 8.97 -8.61 21.64
CA LEU A 58 8.57 -7.60 22.62
C LEU A 58 7.78 -8.21 23.79
N THR A 59 7.01 -9.28 23.54
CA THR A 59 6.10 -9.88 24.52
C THR A 59 6.82 -10.53 25.70
N LEU A 60 7.97 -11.14 25.47
CA LEU A 60 8.75 -11.87 26.49
C LEU A 60 10.17 -11.33 26.62
N THR A 61 10.95 -11.40 25.55
CA THR A 61 12.41 -11.17 25.60
C THR A 61 12.74 -9.72 25.90
N ILE A 62 12.28 -8.78 25.07
CA ILE A 62 12.57 -7.35 25.23
C ILE A 62 11.89 -6.82 26.50
N LYS A 63 10.66 -7.28 26.79
CA LYS A 63 9.94 -6.93 28.01
C LYS A 63 10.73 -7.25 29.27
N LYS A 64 11.30 -8.45 29.35
CA LYS A 64 12.13 -8.87 30.51
C LYS A 64 13.44 -8.08 30.57
N ASP A 65 14.09 -7.90 29.43
CA ASP A 65 15.40 -7.25 29.35
C ASP A 65 15.34 -5.76 29.74
N LEU A 66 14.35 -5.04 29.23
CA LEU A 66 14.13 -3.62 29.51
C LEU A 66 13.16 -3.35 30.67
N LYS A 67 12.66 -4.40 31.33
CA LYS A 67 11.69 -4.32 32.45
C LYS A 67 10.43 -3.51 32.12
N LEU A 68 9.88 -3.72 30.90
CA LEU A 68 8.77 -2.93 30.38
C LEU A 68 7.44 -3.26 31.06
N THR A 69 6.66 -2.24 31.33
CA THR A 69 5.26 -2.35 31.73
C THR A 69 4.36 -2.58 30.50
N PRO A 70 3.16 -3.19 30.67
CA PRO A 70 2.19 -3.32 29.58
C PRO A 70 1.82 -1.97 28.93
N THR A 71 1.78 -0.91 29.72
CA THR A 71 1.47 0.45 29.26
C THR A 71 2.57 0.98 28.33
N GLU A 72 3.85 0.77 28.66
CA GLU A 72 4.97 1.20 27.82
C GLU A 72 5.02 0.45 26.50
N ILE A 73 4.68 -0.86 26.50
CA ILE A 73 4.54 -1.65 25.30
C ILE A 73 3.43 -1.08 24.40
N ALA A 74 2.24 -0.82 24.96
CA ALA A 74 1.13 -0.23 24.24
C ALA A 74 1.48 1.15 23.67
N ASN A 75 2.11 2.03 24.46
CA ASN A 75 2.56 3.34 24.04
C ASN A 75 3.57 3.25 22.88
N SER A 76 4.49 2.30 22.92
CA SER A 76 5.47 2.09 21.84
C SER A 76 4.81 1.72 20.51
N ASN A 77 3.72 0.94 20.55
CA ASN A 77 2.92 0.58 19.37
C ASN A 77 2.16 1.80 18.82
N ILE A 78 1.50 2.55 19.70
CA ILE A 78 0.75 3.78 19.31
C ILE A 78 1.69 4.80 18.67
N VAL A 79 2.88 5.01 19.24
CA VAL A 79 3.87 5.97 18.74
C VAL A 79 4.39 5.55 17.36
N ALA A 80 4.62 4.25 17.11
CA ALA A 80 5.01 3.74 15.80
C ALA A 80 3.90 3.97 14.75
N LEU A 81 2.64 3.73 15.10
CA LEU A 81 1.49 4.00 14.22
C LEU A 81 1.33 5.49 13.93
N ALA A 82 1.51 6.36 14.93
CA ALA A 82 1.44 7.80 14.78
C ALA A 82 2.53 8.32 13.84
N SER A 83 3.77 7.85 13.98
CA SER A 83 4.86 8.16 13.06
C SER A 83 4.51 7.75 11.63
N THR A 84 4.03 6.52 11.45
CA THR A 84 3.60 6.02 10.14
C THR A 84 2.51 6.90 9.53
N LEU A 85 1.53 7.35 10.32
CA LEU A 85 0.47 8.26 9.87
C LEU A 85 1.08 9.55 9.30
N PHE A 86 1.96 10.22 10.04
CA PHE A 86 2.59 11.45 9.58
C PHE A 86 3.44 11.24 8.32
N VAL A 87 4.23 10.18 8.29
CA VAL A 87 5.09 9.89 7.13
C VAL A 87 4.25 9.58 5.88
N ARG A 88 3.09 8.92 6.00
CA ARG A 88 2.19 8.69 4.86
C ARG A 88 1.60 9.98 4.29
N ILE A 89 1.27 10.95 5.15
CA ILE A 89 0.82 12.28 4.70
C ILE A 89 1.93 12.99 3.93
N LEU A 90 3.17 12.91 4.40
CA LEU A 90 4.32 13.56 3.76
C LEU A 90 4.77 12.84 2.48
N SER A 91 4.74 11.51 2.47
CA SER A 91 5.19 10.73 1.32
C SER A 91 4.27 10.86 0.10
N GLY A 92 2.98 11.20 0.29
CA GLY A 92 2.05 11.46 -0.80
C GLY A 92 2.51 12.59 -1.73
N PRO A 93 2.57 13.83 -1.23
CA PRO A 93 3.12 14.96 -2.01
C PRO A 93 4.57 14.73 -2.48
N SER A 94 5.38 14.03 -1.68
CA SER A 94 6.76 13.71 -2.08
C SER A 94 6.80 12.79 -3.31
N CYS A 95 5.89 11.84 -3.43
CA CYS A 95 5.77 11.00 -4.62
C CYS A 95 5.37 11.81 -5.85
N ASP A 96 4.43 12.73 -5.70
CA ASP A 96 3.97 13.56 -6.83
C ASP A 96 5.04 14.54 -7.30
N TYR A 97 5.88 15.05 -6.39
CA TYR A 97 6.92 16.04 -6.69
C TYR A 97 8.25 15.39 -7.10
N PHE A 98 8.83 14.53 -6.27
CA PHE A 98 10.16 13.93 -6.49
C PHE A 98 10.11 12.60 -7.27
N GLY A 99 8.93 11.99 -7.35
CA GLY A 99 8.71 10.67 -7.91
C GLY A 99 8.66 9.55 -6.85
N PRO A 100 7.90 8.50 -7.16
CA PRO A 100 7.65 7.41 -6.20
C PRO A 100 8.90 6.59 -5.89
N LYS A 101 9.78 6.31 -6.84
CA LYS A 101 11.02 5.56 -6.62
C LYS A 101 11.92 6.25 -5.60
N ILE A 102 12.21 7.55 -5.79
CA ILE A 102 13.08 8.33 -4.89
C ILE A 102 12.46 8.38 -3.50
N THR A 103 11.15 8.66 -3.39
CA THR A 103 10.43 8.68 -2.11
C THR A 103 10.50 7.32 -1.41
N PHE A 104 10.35 6.21 -2.15
CA PHE A 104 10.42 4.86 -1.60
C PHE A 104 11.80 4.56 -1.01
N VAL A 105 12.84 4.76 -1.81
CA VAL A 105 14.24 4.54 -1.40
C VAL A 105 14.60 5.40 -0.19
N THR A 106 14.17 6.66 -0.17
CA THR A 106 14.39 7.56 0.97
C THR A 106 13.72 7.02 2.25
N CYS A 107 12.46 6.57 2.18
CA CYS A 107 11.78 5.97 3.32
C CYS A 107 12.49 4.71 3.82
N LEU A 108 12.99 3.86 2.89
CA LEU A 108 13.74 2.66 3.27
C LEU A 108 15.06 3.01 3.98
N PHE A 109 15.87 3.92 3.45
CA PHE A 109 17.13 4.31 4.09
C PHE A 109 16.91 5.00 5.43
N LEU A 110 15.92 5.90 5.53
CA LEU A 110 15.59 6.55 6.81
C LEU A 110 15.11 5.53 7.86
N GLY A 111 14.42 4.47 7.45
CA GLY A 111 14.01 3.40 8.35
C GLY A 111 15.09 2.36 8.64
N ALA A 112 16.10 2.21 7.76
CA ALA A 112 17.24 1.32 7.99
C ALA A 112 18.09 1.80 9.19
N ILE A 113 18.29 3.11 9.32
CA ILE A 113 19.08 3.70 10.41
C ILE A 113 18.56 3.28 11.80
N PRO A 114 17.28 3.52 12.16
CA PRO A 114 16.77 3.09 13.47
C PRO A 114 16.73 1.57 13.61
N SER A 115 16.57 0.80 12.53
CA SER A 115 16.68 -0.67 12.59
C SER A 115 18.08 -1.11 12.98
N ALA A 116 19.12 -0.47 12.44
CA ALA A 116 20.52 -0.73 12.85
C ALA A 116 20.77 -0.33 14.32
N LEU A 117 20.14 0.75 14.78
CA LEU A 117 20.28 1.26 16.14
C LEU A 117 19.45 0.50 17.19
N ALA A 118 18.66 -0.51 16.79
CA ALA A 118 17.85 -1.28 17.74
C ALA A 118 18.66 -1.92 18.88
N GLY A 119 19.92 -2.29 18.59
CA GLY A 119 20.85 -2.83 19.57
C GLY A 119 21.30 -1.87 20.67
N THR A 120 21.15 -0.56 20.49
CA THR A 120 21.62 0.47 21.45
C THR A 120 20.59 0.82 22.53
N VAL A 121 19.38 0.29 22.42
CA VAL A 121 18.27 0.60 23.33
C VAL A 121 18.48 -0.08 24.68
N THR A 122 18.44 0.73 25.75
CA THR A 122 18.62 0.26 27.14
C THR A 122 17.46 0.66 28.07
N THR A 123 16.54 1.51 27.61
CA THR A 123 15.43 2.02 28.42
C THR A 123 14.10 1.96 27.68
N ALA A 124 12.98 2.00 28.42
CA ALA A 124 11.64 2.07 27.84
C ALA A 124 11.45 3.32 26.93
N ASN A 125 11.90 4.49 27.36
CA ASN A 125 11.82 5.72 26.56
C ASN A 125 12.67 5.62 25.28
N GLY A 126 13.86 5.00 25.37
CA GLY A 126 14.69 4.72 24.21
C GLY A 126 14.00 3.81 23.20
N LEU A 127 13.28 2.78 23.67
CA LEU A 127 12.48 1.92 22.80
C LEU A 127 11.32 2.70 22.13
N ILE A 128 10.60 3.53 22.86
CA ILE A 128 9.50 4.35 22.32
C ILE A 128 10.03 5.30 21.25
N ALA A 129 11.14 6.00 21.51
CA ALA A 129 11.79 6.88 20.56
C ALA A 129 12.25 6.12 19.30
N LEU A 130 12.91 4.98 19.48
CA LEU A 130 13.36 4.14 18.38
C LEU A 130 12.18 3.68 17.50
N ARG A 131 11.09 3.25 18.11
CA ARG A 131 9.89 2.80 17.40
C ARG A 131 9.18 3.93 16.65
N PHE A 132 9.29 5.18 17.12
CA PHE A 132 8.85 6.33 16.34
C PHE A 132 9.61 6.40 15.01
N PHE A 133 10.93 6.31 15.04
CA PHE A 133 11.75 6.38 13.82
C PHE A 133 11.61 5.14 12.93
N VAL A 134 11.47 3.94 13.50
CA VAL A 134 11.13 2.73 12.73
C VAL A 134 9.77 2.87 12.04
N GLY A 135 8.85 3.62 12.63
CA GLY A 135 7.54 3.94 12.06
C GLY A 135 7.59 4.57 10.65
N VAL A 136 8.72 5.19 10.27
CA VAL A 136 8.98 5.74 8.93
C VAL A 136 8.83 4.66 7.84
N LEU A 137 9.20 3.40 8.13
CA LEU A 137 9.05 2.28 7.21
C LEU A 137 7.59 2.05 6.79
N GLY A 138 6.62 2.36 7.64
CA GLY A 138 5.20 2.28 7.29
C GLY A 138 4.76 3.28 6.22
N GLY A 139 5.56 4.32 5.97
CA GLY A 139 5.37 5.28 4.88
C GLY A 139 5.64 4.70 3.49
N THR A 140 6.39 3.62 3.38
CA THR A 140 6.74 2.94 2.12
C THR A 140 5.54 2.41 1.34
N PHE A 141 4.40 2.24 1.98
CA PHE A 141 3.14 1.86 1.35
C PHE A 141 2.72 2.83 0.24
N VAL A 142 2.82 4.15 0.50
CA VAL A 142 2.39 5.18 -0.46
C VAL A 142 3.23 5.15 -1.74
N PRO A 143 4.57 5.25 -1.70
CA PRO A 143 5.36 5.15 -2.90
C PRO A 143 5.27 3.79 -3.59
N CYS A 144 5.06 2.68 -2.87
CA CYS A 144 4.78 1.38 -3.48
C CYS A 144 3.57 1.45 -4.40
N GLN A 145 2.44 2.00 -3.93
CA GLN A 145 1.20 2.10 -4.72
C GLN A 145 1.32 3.10 -5.88
N VAL A 146 1.93 4.25 -5.65
CA VAL A 146 2.11 5.27 -6.70
C VAL A 146 3.07 4.77 -7.78
N TRP A 147 4.14 4.09 -7.40
CA TRP A 147 5.11 3.53 -8.34
C TRP A 147 4.50 2.43 -9.20
N THR A 148 3.77 1.51 -8.60
CA THR A 148 2.99 0.49 -9.31
C THR A 148 2.01 1.14 -10.29
N THR A 149 1.24 2.15 -9.85
CA THR A 149 0.30 2.87 -10.70
C THR A 149 0.98 3.58 -11.90
N SER A 150 2.23 4.00 -11.77
CA SER A 150 2.97 4.66 -12.85
C SER A 150 3.46 3.70 -13.95
N PHE A 151 3.40 2.38 -13.72
CA PHE A 151 3.82 1.35 -14.68
C PHE A 151 2.67 0.52 -15.26
N PHE A 152 1.49 0.53 -14.66
CA PHE A 152 0.37 -0.33 -15.08
C PHE A 152 -0.85 0.49 -15.51
N ASP A 153 -1.48 0.04 -16.61
CA ASP A 153 -2.67 0.68 -17.21
C ASP A 153 -3.92 0.54 -16.32
N LYS A 154 -4.88 1.45 -16.50
CA LYS A 154 -6.14 1.53 -15.73
C LYS A 154 -6.92 0.21 -15.68
N ASN A 155 -6.78 -0.65 -16.69
CA ASN A 155 -7.48 -1.95 -16.78
C ASN A 155 -6.90 -3.02 -15.84
N VAL A 156 -5.65 -2.87 -15.40
CA VAL A 156 -4.93 -3.85 -14.56
C VAL A 156 -4.34 -3.25 -13.30
N VAL A 157 -4.41 -1.92 -13.16
CA VAL A 157 -3.79 -1.20 -12.03
C VAL A 157 -4.34 -1.62 -10.67
N GLY A 158 -5.63 -1.95 -10.60
CA GLY A 158 -6.24 -2.42 -9.36
C GLY A 158 -5.65 -3.77 -8.92
N THR A 159 -5.49 -4.69 -9.86
CA THR A 159 -4.82 -5.97 -9.62
C THR A 159 -3.35 -5.77 -9.24
N ALA A 160 -2.61 -4.92 -9.96
CA ALA A 160 -1.20 -4.66 -9.69
C ALA A 160 -1.00 -4.05 -8.29
N ASN A 161 -1.79 -3.03 -7.94
CA ASN A 161 -1.75 -2.38 -6.63
C ASN A 161 -2.14 -3.33 -5.50
N ALA A 162 -3.17 -4.15 -5.70
CA ALA A 162 -3.62 -5.10 -4.69
C ALA A 162 -2.61 -6.24 -4.47
N LEU A 163 -1.94 -6.72 -5.54
CA LEU A 163 -0.86 -7.69 -5.44
C LEU A 163 0.34 -7.13 -4.68
N THR A 164 0.84 -5.97 -5.09
CA THR A 164 2.01 -5.37 -4.43
C THR A 164 1.74 -5.02 -2.97
N ALA A 165 0.53 -4.54 -2.67
CA ALA A 165 0.13 -4.25 -1.30
C ALA A 165 -0.10 -5.51 -0.46
N GLY A 166 -0.76 -6.53 -1.01
CA GLY A 166 -1.04 -7.78 -0.29
C GLY A 166 0.23 -8.57 0.02
N TRP A 167 1.09 -8.74 -0.98
CA TRP A 167 2.38 -9.42 -0.80
C TRP A 167 3.32 -8.62 0.11
N GLY A 168 3.30 -7.29 0.00
CA GLY A 168 4.05 -6.43 0.91
C GLY A 168 3.57 -6.52 2.36
N ASN A 169 2.25 -6.47 2.60
CA ASN A 169 1.67 -6.59 3.95
C ASN A 169 1.95 -7.95 4.60
N ALA A 170 2.07 -9.03 3.82
CA ALA A 170 2.42 -10.36 4.33
C ALA A 170 3.76 -10.37 5.10
N GLY A 171 4.64 -9.39 4.84
CA GLY A 171 5.87 -9.18 5.63
C GLY A 171 5.60 -9.06 7.13
N GLY A 172 4.47 -8.44 7.52
CA GLY A 172 4.04 -8.37 8.92
C GLY A 172 3.71 -9.72 9.55
N GLY A 173 3.13 -10.65 8.78
CA GLY A 173 2.91 -12.04 9.23
C GLY A 173 4.20 -12.87 9.23
N ILE A 174 5.01 -12.75 8.17
CA ILE A 174 6.29 -13.48 8.01
C ILE A 174 7.24 -13.21 9.18
N THR A 175 7.28 -11.97 9.68
CA THR A 175 8.18 -11.57 10.76
C THR A 175 7.95 -12.36 12.06
N TYR A 176 6.71 -12.82 12.32
CA TYR A 176 6.40 -13.64 13.50
C TYR A 176 7.03 -15.04 13.46
N PHE A 177 7.47 -15.48 12.28
CA PHE A 177 8.24 -16.73 12.13
C PHE A 177 9.73 -16.43 12.03
N VAL A 178 10.13 -15.40 11.29
CA VAL A 178 11.53 -15.09 10.99
C VAL A 178 12.27 -14.57 12.22
N MET A 179 11.73 -13.57 12.92
CA MET A 179 12.45 -12.95 14.04
C MET A 179 12.68 -13.90 15.24
N PRO A 180 11.68 -14.69 15.69
CA PRO A 180 11.93 -15.70 16.71
C PRO A 180 12.93 -16.78 16.26
N ALA A 181 12.87 -17.23 15.00
CA ALA A 181 13.80 -18.24 14.49
C ALA A 181 15.25 -17.73 14.46
N ILE A 182 15.47 -16.47 14.10
CA ILE A 182 16.79 -15.83 14.16
C ILE A 182 17.25 -15.75 15.62
N PHE A 183 16.38 -15.26 16.52
CA PHE A 183 16.70 -15.15 17.95
C PHE A 183 17.06 -16.52 18.56
N ASP A 184 16.23 -17.53 18.33
CA ASP A 184 16.46 -18.88 18.84
C ASP A 184 17.77 -19.49 18.29
N SER A 185 18.08 -19.25 17.01
CA SER A 185 19.35 -19.68 16.40
C SER A 185 20.55 -19.00 17.05
N LEU A 186 20.46 -17.69 17.34
CA LEU A 186 21.53 -16.93 17.99
C LEU A 186 21.78 -17.43 19.45
N VAL A 187 20.70 -17.75 20.17
CA VAL A 187 20.82 -18.29 21.54
C VAL A 187 21.33 -19.74 21.53
N ALA A 188 20.71 -20.61 20.71
CA ALA A 188 20.99 -22.05 20.74
C ALA A 188 22.32 -22.45 20.06
N ARG A 189 22.64 -21.79 18.92
CA ARG A 189 23.82 -22.18 18.12
C ARG A 189 25.05 -21.30 18.36
N GLN A 190 24.83 -20.00 18.61
CA GLN A 190 25.91 -19.04 18.84
C GLN A 190 26.16 -18.79 20.35
N HIS A 191 25.37 -19.42 21.21
CA HIS A 191 25.45 -19.29 22.67
C HIS A 191 25.41 -17.84 23.17
N LEU A 192 24.74 -16.95 22.45
CA LEU A 192 24.56 -15.56 22.86
C LEU A 192 23.56 -15.49 24.02
N THR A 193 23.80 -14.58 24.95
CA THR A 193 22.78 -14.28 25.97
C THR A 193 21.54 -13.69 25.34
N PRO A 194 20.33 -13.92 25.89
CA PRO A 194 19.09 -13.31 25.36
C PRO A 194 19.17 -11.79 25.21
N HIS A 195 19.92 -11.12 26.10
CA HIS A 195 20.21 -9.69 26.07
C HIS A 195 20.93 -9.27 24.78
N VAL A 196 21.91 -10.02 24.34
CA VAL A 196 22.68 -9.73 23.11
C VAL A 196 21.94 -10.25 21.88
N ALA A 197 21.34 -11.44 21.97
CA ALA A 197 20.73 -12.14 20.84
C ALA A 197 19.60 -11.33 20.18
N TRP A 198 18.69 -10.72 20.97
CA TRP A 198 17.63 -9.93 20.38
C TRP A 198 18.14 -8.67 19.68
N ARG A 199 19.22 -8.05 20.20
CA ARG A 199 19.85 -6.87 19.59
C ARG A 199 20.52 -7.21 18.26
N VAL A 200 21.25 -8.31 18.22
CA VAL A 200 21.92 -8.80 16.99
C VAL A 200 20.90 -9.24 15.94
N ALA A 201 19.74 -9.78 16.34
CA ALA A 201 18.69 -10.19 15.41
C ALA A 201 18.22 -9.05 14.49
N PHE A 202 18.25 -7.79 14.92
CA PHE A 202 17.87 -6.61 14.12
C PHE A 202 18.86 -6.25 13.01
N VAL A 203 20.05 -6.85 12.99
CA VAL A 203 20.98 -6.71 11.86
C VAL A 203 20.36 -7.28 10.57
N VAL A 204 19.55 -8.34 10.67
CA VAL A 204 18.92 -8.94 9.49
C VAL A 204 17.93 -7.99 8.82
N PRO A 205 16.92 -7.40 9.50
CA PRO A 205 16.08 -6.38 8.94
C PRO A 205 16.85 -5.20 8.34
N PHE A 206 17.88 -4.70 9.03
CA PHE A 206 18.73 -3.61 8.53
C PHE A 206 19.37 -3.95 7.17
N LEU A 207 20.00 -5.13 7.06
CA LEU A 207 20.63 -5.58 5.81
C LEU A 207 19.59 -5.74 4.69
N LEU A 208 18.44 -6.37 4.98
CA LEU A 208 17.37 -6.57 3.99
C LEU A 208 16.86 -5.24 3.44
N ILE A 209 16.60 -4.25 4.29
CA ILE A 209 16.17 -2.91 3.88
C ILE A 209 17.22 -2.26 2.98
N THR A 210 18.49 -2.27 3.43
CA THR A 210 19.59 -1.60 2.74
C THR A 210 19.84 -2.19 1.36
N PHE A 211 19.94 -3.53 1.25
CA PHE A 211 20.13 -4.19 -0.04
C PHE A 211 18.95 -4.00 -0.99
N THR A 212 17.72 -4.01 -0.47
CA THR A 212 16.54 -3.76 -1.30
C THR A 212 16.51 -2.33 -1.80
N ALA A 213 16.82 -1.34 -0.97
CA ALA A 213 16.89 0.07 -1.37
C ALA A 213 17.98 0.31 -2.43
N LEU A 214 19.16 -0.29 -2.26
CA LEU A 214 20.23 -0.25 -3.27
C LEU A 214 19.81 -0.91 -4.58
N GLY A 215 19.16 -2.07 -4.52
CA GLY A 215 18.62 -2.75 -5.70
C GLY A 215 17.62 -1.89 -6.47
N MET A 216 16.71 -1.22 -5.78
CA MET A 216 15.77 -0.28 -6.39
C MET A 216 16.48 0.88 -7.10
N MET A 217 17.51 1.46 -6.46
CA MET A 217 18.27 2.56 -7.06
C MET A 217 18.97 2.14 -8.34
N LEU A 218 19.63 0.98 -8.32
CA LEU A 218 20.54 0.54 -9.39
C LEU A 218 19.80 -0.08 -10.58
N PHE A 219 18.68 -0.77 -10.34
CA PHE A 219 18.07 -1.61 -11.37
C PHE A 219 16.72 -1.11 -11.88
N CYS A 220 16.07 -0.17 -11.21
CA CYS A 220 14.71 0.22 -11.57
C CYS A 220 14.61 1.62 -12.16
N ASP A 221 13.62 1.83 -13.02
CA ASP A 221 13.27 3.14 -13.58
C ASP A 221 12.28 3.89 -12.71
N ASP A 222 12.17 5.21 -12.93
CA ASP A 222 11.30 6.07 -12.12
C ASP A 222 9.81 5.91 -12.50
N CYS A 223 9.52 5.89 -13.82
CA CYS A 223 8.17 5.66 -14.36
C CYS A 223 8.23 5.00 -15.74
N ALA A 224 7.08 4.61 -16.29
CA ALA A 224 6.99 3.90 -17.56
C ALA A 224 7.58 4.69 -18.75
N THR A 225 7.52 6.02 -18.72
CA THR A 225 8.09 6.91 -19.74
C THR A 225 9.57 7.30 -19.51
N GLY A 226 10.20 6.86 -18.42
CA GLY A 226 11.59 7.16 -18.09
C GLY A 226 11.74 7.97 -16.80
N LYS A 227 12.25 9.20 -16.86
CA LYS A 227 12.42 10.06 -15.69
C LYS A 227 11.09 10.68 -15.27
N TRP A 228 10.85 10.75 -13.97
CA TRP A 228 9.62 11.31 -13.41
C TRP A 228 9.38 12.77 -13.83
N SER A 229 10.44 13.60 -13.90
CA SER A 229 10.35 15.01 -14.27
C SER A 229 9.93 15.22 -15.73
N GLU A 230 10.25 14.30 -16.63
CA GLU A 230 10.05 14.40 -18.07
C GLU A 230 8.77 13.68 -18.56
N ARG A 231 8.03 13.04 -17.64
CA ARG A 231 6.88 12.17 -17.97
C ARG A 231 5.78 12.85 -18.80
N HIS A 232 5.52 14.13 -18.53
CA HIS A 232 4.46 14.87 -19.23
C HIS A 232 4.86 15.22 -20.67
N ASP A 233 6.11 15.59 -20.89
CA ASP A 233 6.62 15.94 -22.19
C ASP A 233 6.78 14.70 -23.07
N ALA A 234 7.19 13.58 -22.48
CA ALA A 234 7.22 12.28 -23.16
C ALA A 234 5.83 11.85 -23.66
N VAL A 235 4.78 12.00 -22.84
CA VAL A 235 3.39 11.69 -23.25
C VAL A 235 2.93 12.61 -24.38
N LYS A 236 3.22 13.92 -24.31
CA LYS A 236 2.90 14.87 -25.40
C LYS A 236 3.63 14.52 -26.70
N GLY A 237 4.93 14.19 -26.61
CA GLY A 237 5.72 13.77 -27.75
C GLY A 237 5.17 12.51 -28.41
N ASN A 238 4.83 11.49 -27.61
CA ASN A 238 4.23 10.25 -28.10
C ASN A 238 2.89 10.50 -28.79
N LEU A 239 2.01 11.34 -28.22
CA LEU A 239 0.72 11.67 -28.80
C LEU A 239 0.87 12.35 -30.18
N ARG A 240 1.82 13.30 -30.32
CA ARG A 240 2.14 13.93 -31.59
C ARG A 240 2.65 12.95 -32.66
N ARG A 241 3.42 11.93 -32.27
CA ARG A 241 3.88 10.85 -33.19
C ARG A 241 2.71 10.05 -33.78
N HIS A 242 1.60 9.95 -33.03
CA HIS A 242 0.36 9.34 -33.53
C HIS A 242 -0.55 10.31 -34.31
N GLY A 243 -0.06 11.52 -34.64
CA GLY A 243 -0.82 12.53 -35.39
C GLY A 243 -1.96 13.18 -34.60
N LEU A 244 -1.97 13.01 -33.27
CA LEU A 244 -2.99 13.56 -32.38
C LEU A 244 -2.41 14.73 -31.59
N GLU A 245 -3.19 15.81 -31.47
CA GLU A 245 -2.87 16.92 -30.58
C GLU A 245 -3.89 17.01 -29.46
N MET A 246 -3.41 17.37 -28.26
CA MET A 246 -4.31 17.67 -27.15
C MET A 246 -5.15 18.91 -27.51
N PRO A 247 -6.49 18.85 -27.43
CA PRO A 247 -7.29 20.04 -27.58
C PRO A 247 -6.85 21.06 -26.53
N VAL A 248 -6.51 22.26 -26.97
CA VAL A 248 -6.14 23.38 -26.11
C VAL A 248 -7.38 23.73 -25.30
N SER A 249 -7.51 23.12 -24.12
CA SER A 249 -8.52 23.58 -23.17
C SER A 249 -8.09 24.96 -22.72
N SER A 250 -8.94 25.93 -22.93
CA SER A 250 -8.83 27.35 -22.63
C SER A 250 -8.55 27.61 -21.14
N VAL A 251 -7.30 27.36 -20.71
CA VAL A 251 -6.76 27.97 -19.52
C VAL A 251 -5.97 29.17 -19.99
N GLN A 252 -6.57 30.36 -19.78
CA GLN A 252 -5.95 31.64 -20.05
C GLN A 252 -4.49 31.65 -19.62
N GLU A 253 -3.59 31.57 -20.61
CA GLU A 253 -2.22 32.05 -20.48
C GLU A 253 -2.30 33.58 -20.35
N LYS A 254 -2.25 34.09 -19.13
CA LYS A 254 -1.75 35.45 -18.94
C LYS A 254 -0.27 35.43 -19.32
N SER A 255 -0.05 35.90 -20.54
CA SER A 255 1.25 36.10 -21.13
C SER A 255 2.17 36.91 -20.21
N VAL A 256 3.26 36.31 -19.82
CA VAL A 256 4.50 37.06 -19.64
C VAL A 256 5.38 36.62 -20.81
N GLY A 257 5.55 37.57 -21.72
CA GLY A 257 6.37 37.36 -22.90
C GLY A 257 7.82 37.08 -22.51
N ASN A 258 8.34 36.02 -23.06
CA ASN A 258 9.74 35.91 -23.40
C ASN A 258 9.86 35.00 -24.61
N MET A 259 10.44 35.55 -25.66
CA MET A 259 10.88 34.89 -26.88
C MET A 259 11.73 33.67 -26.51
N VAL A 260 11.26 32.48 -26.85
CA VAL A 260 12.07 31.29 -26.85
C VAL A 260 12.38 30.93 -28.31
N THR A 261 13.62 31.05 -28.65
CA THR A 261 14.24 30.51 -29.87
C THR A 261 14.01 28.99 -29.94
N PRO A 262 13.85 28.41 -31.13
CA PRO A 262 13.71 26.96 -31.28
C PRO A 262 15.01 26.27 -30.91
N SER A 263 15.01 25.45 -29.89
CA SER A 263 16.13 24.58 -29.53
C SER A 263 16.03 23.24 -30.28
N GLU A 264 17.16 22.85 -30.80
CA GLU A 264 17.54 21.77 -31.69
C GLU A 264 16.98 20.36 -31.42
N PRO A 265 16.94 19.51 -32.49
CA PRO A 265 16.38 18.15 -32.48
C PRO A 265 17.19 17.07 -31.75
N ALA A 266 18.27 17.42 -31.03
CA ALA A 266 19.19 16.45 -30.42
C ALA A 266 18.62 15.65 -29.23
N ALA A 267 17.50 16.09 -28.61
CA ALA A 267 16.88 15.35 -27.50
C ALA A 267 15.90 14.26 -27.95
N GLU A 268 15.41 14.35 -29.20
CA GLU A 268 14.45 13.39 -29.76
C GLU A 268 15.12 12.06 -30.16
N ASP A 269 16.35 12.13 -30.68
CA ASP A 269 17.08 10.93 -31.11
C ASP A 269 17.57 10.07 -29.93
N ALA A 270 17.99 10.69 -28.84
CA ALA A 270 18.44 9.96 -27.63
C ALA A 270 17.32 9.18 -26.91
N PHE A 271 16.06 9.62 -27.06
CA PHE A 271 14.90 8.91 -26.52
C PHE A 271 14.50 7.73 -27.42
N ALA A 272 14.59 7.91 -28.75
CA ALA A 272 14.32 6.85 -29.73
C ALA A 272 15.36 5.71 -29.63
N GLU A 273 16.61 6.03 -29.37
CA GLU A 273 17.72 5.05 -29.23
C GLU A 273 17.61 4.21 -27.92
N ARG A 274 17.08 4.80 -26.84
CA ARG A 274 16.81 4.07 -25.58
C ARG A 274 15.58 3.16 -25.65
N MET A 275 14.61 3.45 -26.51
CA MET A 275 13.42 2.63 -26.76
C MET A 275 13.64 1.60 -27.88
N GLY A 276 14.85 1.52 -28.43
CA GLY A 276 15.26 0.72 -29.59
C GLY A 276 15.26 -0.80 -29.43
N HIS A 277 14.53 -1.37 -28.47
CA HIS A 277 14.11 -2.76 -28.47
C HIS A 277 12.59 -2.83 -28.68
N GLU A 278 12.22 -3.01 -29.96
CA GLU A 278 10.91 -3.50 -30.43
C GLU A 278 9.67 -3.11 -29.58
N VAL A 279 9.27 -1.86 -29.69
CA VAL A 279 7.85 -1.54 -29.58
C VAL A 279 7.21 -2.04 -30.87
N VAL A 280 6.75 -3.29 -30.91
CA VAL A 280 5.82 -3.76 -31.92
C VAL A 280 4.50 -3.02 -31.64
N CYS A 281 4.40 -1.80 -32.19
CA CYS A 281 3.17 -1.05 -32.23
C CYS A 281 2.23 -1.77 -33.21
N HIS A 282 1.32 -2.58 -32.72
CA HIS A 282 0.11 -2.90 -33.43
C HIS A 282 -0.83 -1.70 -33.30
N ASP A 283 -0.68 -0.70 -34.17
CA ASP A 283 -1.45 0.56 -34.22
C ASP A 283 -2.96 0.35 -34.44
N ALA A 284 -3.41 -0.86 -34.73
CA ALA A 284 -4.81 -1.20 -34.98
C ALA A 284 -5.66 -1.49 -33.72
N GLU A 285 -5.07 -1.51 -32.51
CA GLU A 285 -5.77 -1.90 -31.28
C GLU A 285 -6.35 -0.70 -30.48
N PHE A 286 -6.01 0.54 -30.80
CA PHE A 286 -6.43 1.73 -30.04
C PHE A 286 -7.22 2.68 -30.91
N SER A 287 -8.37 3.19 -30.41
CA SER A 287 -9.06 4.28 -31.06
C SER A 287 -8.41 5.63 -30.68
N ASP A 288 -8.44 6.61 -31.59
CA ASP A 288 -7.92 7.96 -31.33
C ASP A 288 -8.50 8.58 -30.05
N GLN A 289 -9.75 8.28 -29.76
CA GLN A 289 -10.44 8.75 -28.56
C GLN A 289 -9.88 8.11 -27.28
N GLU A 290 -9.51 6.83 -27.32
CA GLU A 290 -8.86 6.13 -26.20
C GLU A 290 -7.45 6.69 -25.93
N LEU A 291 -6.69 7.00 -26.98
CA LEU A 291 -5.37 7.62 -26.87
C LEU A 291 -5.44 9.04 -26.29
N LEU A 292 -6.43 9.84 -26.72
CA LEU A 292 -6.67 11.17 -26.17
C LEU A 292 -7.11 11.12 -24.70
N ASP A 293 -8.01 10.21 -24.33
CA ASP A 293 -8.47 10.03 -22.96
C ASP A 293 -7.30 9.60 -22.00
N VAL A 294 -6.39 8.78 -22.50
CA VAL A 294 -5.17 8.40 -21.78
C VAL A 294 -4.26 9.61 -21.59
N ALA A 295 -4.02 10.39 -22.67
CA ALA A 295 -3.17 11.57 -22.62
C ALA A 295 -3.73 12.64 -21.66
N HIS A 296 -5.04 12.88 -21.68
CA HIS A 296 -5.71 13.79 -20.74
C HIS A 296 -5.51 13.37 -19.27
N GLY A 297 -5.43 12.09 -18.99
CA GLY A 297 -5.18 11.57 -17.63
C GLY A 297 -3.73 11.71 -17.17
N GLU A 298 -2.76 11.80 -18.10
CA GLU A 298 -1.32 11.80 -17.80
C GLU A 298 -0.68 13.20 -17.89
N VAL A 299 -1.19 14.09 -18.77
CA VAL A 299 -0.64 15.44 -18.95
C VAL A 299 -1.37 16.41 -18.04
N VAL A 300 -0.82 16.62 -16.85
CA VAL A 300 -1.40 17.53 -15.86
C VAL A 300 -0.31 18.39 -15.26
N LYS A 301 -0.62 19.68 -14.99
CA LYS A 301 0.27 20.56 -14.22
C LYS A 301 0.51 19.98 -12.82
N SER A 302 1.74 20.09 -12.36
CA SER A 302 2.06 19.76 -10.94
C SER A 302 1.12 20.55 -10.02
N PRO A 303 0.40 19.90 -9.10
CA PRO A 303 -0.57 20.58 -8.25
C PRO A 303 0.15 21.64 -7.37
N THR A 304 -0.44 22.82 -7.31
CA THR A 304 -0.02 23.83 -6.34
C THR A 304 -0.38 23.38 -4.93
N PHE A 305 0.22 23.97 -3.90
CA PHE A 305 -0.14 23.66 -2.51
C PHE A 305 -1.64 23.81 -2.24
N LYS A 306 -2.29 24.83 -2.84
CA LYS A 306 -3.73 25.02 -2.73
C LYS A 306 -4.52 23.89 -3.39
N ASP A 307 -4.09 23.45 -4.56
CA ASP A 307 -4.73 22.33 -5.27
C ASP A 307 -4.56 21.02 -4.49
N ALA A 308 -3.38 20.81 -3.88
CA ALA A 308 -3.13 19.66 -3.02
C ALA A 308 -4.10 19.61 -1.83
N VAL A 309 -4.32 20.73 -1.14
CA VAL A 309 -5.29 20.81 -0.04
C VAL A 309 -6.72 20.56 -0.53
N LEU A 310 -7.11 21.12 -1.68
CA LEU A 310 -8.44 20.89 -2.27
C LEU A 310 -8.66 19.40 -2.62
N VAL A 311 -7.64 18.73 -3.14
CA VAL A 311 -7.69 17.28 -3.41
C VAL A 311 -7.82 16.48 -2.10
N MET A 312 -7.07 16.85 -1.05
CA MET A 312 -7.13 16.18 0.25
C MET A 312 -8.53 16.23 0.87
N ILE A 313 -9.21 17.37 0.78
CA ILE A 313 -10.56 17.57 1.35
C ILE A 313 -11.70 17.27 0.38
N SER A 314 -11.40 16.82 -0.85
CA SER A 314 -12.44 16.48 -1.82
C SER A 314 -13.32 15.35 -1.27
N PRO A 315 -14.65 15.37 -1.53
CA PRO A 315 -15.57 14.35 -1.02
C PRO A 315 -15.14 12.93 -1.41
N GLN A 316 -14.55 12.74 -2.57
CA GLN A 316 -14.06 11.45 -3.05
C GLN A 316 -12.86 10.96 -2.23
N THR A 317 -11.90 11.84 -1.95
CA THR A 317 -10.73 11.51 -1.11
C THR A 317 -11.16 11.20 0.31
N VAL A 318 -12.06 12.00 0.89
CA VAL A 318 -12.60 11.79 2.24
C VAL A 318 -13.32 10.46 2.34
N VAL A 319 -14.11 10.09 1.34
CA VAL A 319 -14.80 8.78 1.30
C VAL A 319 -13.81 7.64 1.25
N LEU A 320 -12.80 7.70 0.37
CA LEU A 320 -11.75 6.66 0.30
C LEU A 320 -11.00 6.54 1.63
N ALA A 321 -10.64 7.69 2.22
CA ALA A 321 -9.98 7.74 3.53
C ALA A 321 -10.84 7.11 4.63
N ALA A 322 -12.14 7.42 4.69
CA ALA A 322 -13.05 6.89 5.70
C ALA A 322 -13.28 5.37 5.55
N VAL A 323 -13.44 4.88 4.31
CA VAL A 323 -13.61 3.45 4.06
C VAL A 323 -12.30 2.70 4.40
N TYR A 324 -11.15 3.24 4.01
CA TYR A 324 -9.85 2.62 4.31
C TYR A 324 -9.50 2.69 5.81
N MET A 325 -9.96 3.71 6.52
CA MET A 325 -9.90 3.79 7.97
C MET A 325 -10.63 2.61 8.62
N CYS A 326 -11.79 2.21 8.08
CA CYS A 326 -12.56 1.07 8.60
C CYS A 326 -11.95 -0.28 8.23
N SER A 327 -11.38 -0.44 7.03
CA SER A 327 -10.81 -1.72 6.60
C SER A 327 -9.38 -1.90 7.13
N PHE A 328 -8.41 -1.09 6.71
CA PHE A 328 -7.03 -1.23 7.15
C PHE A 328 -6.84 -0.87 8.63
N GLY A 329 -7.60 0.11 9.15
CA GLY A 329 -7.59 0.42 10.57
C GLY A 329 -8.08 -0.74 11.43
N ALA A 330 -9.14 -1.43 11.01
CA ALA A 330 -9.60 -2.65 11.67
C ALA A 330 -8.55 -3.77 11.61
N GLU A 331 -7.88 -3.95 10.46
CA GLU A 331 -6.76 -4.91 10.32
C GLU A 331 -5.68 -4.67 11.38
N LEU A 332 -5.22 -3.42 11.51
CA LEU A 332 -4.19 -3.05 12.50
C LEU A 332 -4.67 -3.27 13.94
N GLY A 333 -5.90 -2.87 14.24
CA GLY A 333 -6.51 -3.06 15.57
C GLY A 333 -6.62 -4.53 15.94
N ILE A 334 -7.20 -5.34 15.06
CA ILE A 334 -7.41 -6.77 15.27
C ILE A 334 -6.07 -7.51 15.40
N ASN A 335 -5.10 -7.26 14.51
CA ASN A 335 -3.77 -7.87 14.60
C ASN A 335 -3.09 -7.63 15.95
N SER A 336 -3.38 -6.49 16.61
CA SER A 336 -2.76 -6.16 17.88
C SER A 336 -3.29 -6.99 19.06
N ILE A 337 -4.52 -7.53 18.96
CA ILE A 337 -5.20 -8.20 20.09
C ILE A 337 -5.58 -9.66 19.81
N LEU A 338 -5.54 -10.09 18.55
CA LEU A 338 -6.12 -11.38 18.15
C LEU A 338 -5.51 -12.57 18.88
N GLY A 339 -4.19 -12.55 19.13
CA GLY A 339 -3.52 -13.57 19.92
C GLY A 339 -4.02 -13.65 21.36
N ALA A 340 -4.28 -12.50 21.98
CA ALA A 340 -4.83 -12.42 23.33
C ALA A 340 -6.32 -12.87 23.37
N TYR A 341 -7.09 -12.54 22.33
CA TYR A 341 -8.46 -12.99 22.22
C TYR A 341 -8.57 -14.51 22.08
N TYR A 342 -7.74 -15.11 21.22
CA TYR A 342 -7.67 -16.57 21.09
C TYR A 342 -7.23 -17.24 22.39
N PHE A 343 -6.22 -16.69 23.07
CA PHE A 343 -5.78 -17.24 24.35
C PHE A 343 -6.85 -17.16 25.42
N LYS A 344 -7.62 -16.06 25.47
CA LYS A 344 -8.74 -15.89 26.40
C LYS A 344 -9.83 -16.94 26.19
N ASN A 345 -10.25 -17.18 24.94
CA ASN A 345 -11.36 -18.09 24.64
C ASN A 345 -10.91 -19.56 24.55
N PHE A 346 -9.63 -19.82 24.33
CA PHE A 346 -9.05 -21.15 24.13
C PHE A 346 -7.73 -21.34 24.88
N GLU A 347 -7.78 -21.39 26.20
CA GLU A 347 -6.59 -21.55 27.06
C GLU A 347 -5.77 -22.80 26.70
N VAL A 348 -6.43 -23.87 26.22
CA VAL A 348 -5.78 -25.14 25.80
C VAL A 348 -4.77 -24.94 24.66
N LEU A 349 -4.92 -23.90 23.82
CA LEU A 349 -3.97 -23.60 22.76
C LEU A 349 -2.61 -23.12 23.30
N GLY A 350 -2.58 -22.57 24.50
CA GLY A 350 -1.43 -21.88 25.02
C GLY A 350 -1.07 -20.60 24.25
N GLN A 351 -0.14 -19.83 24.76
CA GLN A 351 0.24 -18.54 24.20
C GLN A 351 0.88 -18.66 22.80
N THR A 352 1.73 -19.66 22.59
CA THR A 352 2.45 -19.85 21.32
C THR A 352 1.53 -20.22 20.18
N SER A 353 0.58 -21.14 20.38
CA SER A 353 -0.35 -21.54 19.32
C SER A 353 -1.37 -20.44 19.03
N SER A 354 -1.85 -19.73 20.05
CA SER A 354 -2.72 -18.57 19.89
C SER A 354 -2.03 -17.46 19.06
N GLY A 355 -0.73 -17.22 19.30
CA GLY A 355 0.07 -16.28 18.51
C GLY A 355 0.26 -16.73 17.05
N ARG A 356 0.49 -18.01 16.80
CA ARG A 356 0.60 -18.58 15.44
C ARG A 356 -0.71 -18.46 14.67
N TRP A 357 -1.85 -18.74 15.30
CA TRP A 357 -3.16 -18.56 14.69
C TRP A 357 -3.44 -17.09 14.39
N ALA A 358 -3.06 -16.17 15.27
CA ALA A 358 -3.19 -14.75 15.04
C ALA A 358 -2.32 -14.26 13.86
N ALA A 359 -1.09 -14.77 13.73
CA ALA A 359 -0.21 -14.45 12.61
C ALA A 359 -0.79 -14.85 11.24
N MET A 360 -1.61 -15.93 11.19
CA MET A 360 -2.31 -16.34 9.96
C MET A 360 -3.22 -15.25 9.42
N PHE A 361 -3.84 -14.44 10.27
CA PHE A 361 -4.68 -13.33 9.83
C PHE A 361 -3.90 -12.34 8.95
N GLY A 362 -2.69 -11.96 9.35
CA GLY A 362 -1.81 -11.10 8.54
C GLY A 362 -1.33 -11.78 7.24
N LEU A 363 -1.10 -13.10 7.25
CA LEU A 363 -0.70 -13.86 6.06
C LEU A 363 -1.81 -13.99 5.02
N LEU A 364 -3.08 -13.94 5.40
CA LEU A 364 -4.22 -13.98 4.48
C LEU A 364 -4.24 -12.78 3.52
N ASN A 365 -3.57 -11.67 3.86
CA ASN A 365 -3.31 -10.55 2.95
C ASN A 365 -2.69 -10.99 1.62
N PHE A 366 -1.82 -12.01 1.66
CA PHE A 366 -1.15 -12.52 0.46
C PHE A 366 -2.13 -12.96 -0.63
N ALA A 367 -3.26 -13.54 -0.25
CA ALA A 367 -4.27 -14.05 -1.17
C ALA A 367 -5.49 -13.13 -1.29
N PHE A 368 -6.05 -12.66 -0.19
CA PHE A 368 -7.36 -12.03 -0.18
C PHE A 368 -7.33 -10.57 -0.65
N ARG A 369 -6.26 -9.84 -0.36
CA ARG A 369 -6.12 -8.48 -0.85
C ARG A 369 -5.99 -8.40 -2.37
N PRO A 370 -5.16 -9.23 -3.05
CA PRO A 370 -5.15 -9.34 -4.50
C PRO A 370 -6.52 -9.67 -5.10
N LEU A 371 -7.27 -10.60 -4.49
CA LEU A 371 -8.61 -10.97 -4.98
C LEU A 371 -9.54 -9.76 -5.01
N GLY A 372 -9.50 -8.88 -4.01
CA GLY A 372 -10.29 -7.65 -3.99
C GLY A 372 -10.01 -6.73 -5.17
N GLY A 373 -8.73 -6.57 -5.55
CA GLY A 373 -8.31 -5.80 -6.73
C GLY A 373 -8.69 -6.46 -8.05
N VAL A 374 -8.48 -7.78 -8.16
CA VAL A 374 -8.86 -8.57 -9.35
C VAL A 374 -10.35 -8.45 -9.63
N PHE A 375 -11.21 -8.70 -8.63
CA PHE A 375 -12.65 -8.55 -8.78
C PHE A 375 -13.05 -7.14 -9.17
N SER A 376 -12.44 -6.13 -8.57
CA SER A 376 -12.65 -4.72 -8.91
C SER A 376 -12.34 -4.44 -10.38
N ASP A 377 -11.21 -4.92 -10.90
CA ASP A 377 -10.79 -4.72 -12.29
C ASP A 377 -11.66 -5.54 -13.27
N VAL A 378 -12.08 -6.75 -12.89
CA VAL A 378 -13.00 -7.57 -13.70
C VAL A 378 -14.35 -6.86 -13.87
N LEU A 379 -14.92 -6.34 -12.78
CA LEU A 379 -16.16 -5.58 -12.82
C LEU A 379 -16.02 -4.29 -13.66
N TYR A 380 -14.90 -3.58 -13.51
CA TYR A 380 -14.62 -2.40 -14.31
C TYR A 380 -14.53 -2.73 -15.82
N ARG A 381 -13.80 -3.77 -16.19
CA ARG A 381 -13.69 -4.21 -17.58
C ARG A 381 -15.03 -4.66 -18.17
N ALA A 382 -15.89 -5.28 -17.38
CA ALA A 382 -17.21 -5.75 -17.81
C ALA A 382 -18.20 -4.59 -18.02
N THR A 383 -18.11 -3.53 -17.21
CA THR A 383 -19.10 -2.43 -17.21
C THR A 383 -18.61 -1.16 -17.88
N GLY A 384 -17.30 -0.97 -18.03
CA GLY A 384 -16.69 0.29 -18.47
C GLY A 384 -16.90 1.47 -17.51
N ASN A 385 -17.38 1.21 -16.28
CA ASN A 385 -17.82 2.24 -15.36
C ASN A 385 -17.15 2.14 -13.99
N VAL A 386 -16.59 3.24 -13.49
CA VAL A 386 -15.92 3.31 -12.17
C VAL A 386 -16.89 3.06 -11.00
N TRP A 387 -18.19 3.28 -11.20
CA TRP A 387 -19.21 2.93 -10.21
C TRP A 387 -19.16 1.46 -9.78
N SER A 388 -18.85 0.54 -10.70
CA SER A 388 -18.73 -0.89 -10.38
C SER A 388 -17.65 -1.16 -9.34
N LYS A 389 -16.49 -0.48 -9.43
CA LYS A 389 -15.43 -0.56 -8.43
C LYS A 389 -15.88 -0.06 -7.07
N LYS A 390 -16.61 1.05 -7.05
CA LYS A 390 -17.11 1.64 -5.81
C LYS A 390 -18.19 0.79 -5.15
N ILE A 391 -19.14 0.27 -5.91
CA ILE A 391 -20.18 -0.64 -5.42
C ILE A 391 -19.52 -1.87 -4.79
N TRP A 392 -18.53 -2.46 -5.47
CA TRP A 392 -17.75 -3.58 -4.94
C TRP A 392 -17.10 -3.21 -3.60
N LEU A 393 -16.38 -2.08 -3.54
CA LEU A 393 -15.72 -1.59 -2.32
C LEU A 393 -16.69 -1.46 -1.14
N CYS A 394 -17.83 -0.78 -1.35
CA CYS A 394 -18.82 -0.60 -0.29
C CYS A 394 -19.49 -1.92 0.12
N SER A 395 -19.77 -2.81 -0.84
CA SER A 395 -20.42 -4.11 -0.56
C SER A 395 -19.53 -4.99 0.31
N VAL A 396 -18.23 -5.13 -0.03
CA VAL A 396 -17.30 -5.93 0.79
C VAL A 396 -17.11 -5.31 2.17
N GLY A 397 -17.14 -3.97 2.28
CA GLY A 397 -17.08 -3.27 3.57
C GLY A 397 -18.30 -3.56 4.46
N VAL A 398 -19.52 -3.55 3.90
CA VAL A 398 -20.75 -3.88 4.63
C VAL A 398 -20.74 -5.33 5.10
N VAL A 399 -20.34 -6.28 4.24
CA VAL A 399 -20.25 -7.70 4.59
C VAL A 399 -19.17 -7.92 5.67
N CYS A 400 -18.03 -7.26 5.57
CA CYS A 400 -16.98 -7.31 6.60
C CYS A 400 -17.53 -6.84 7.96
N GLY A 401 -18.26 -5.71 7.98
CA GLY A 401 -18.89 -5.22 9.21
C GLY A 401 -19.92 -6.19 9.79
N ALA A 402 -20.68 -6.91 8.94
CA ALA A 402 -21.60 -7.94 9.38
C ALA A 402 -20.87 -9.13 10.06
N PHE A 403 -19.72 -9.57 9.52
CA PHE A 403 -18.86 -10.57 10.18
C PHE A 403 -18.32 -10.06 11.52
N GLN A 404 -17.89 -8.79 11.61
CA GLN A 404 -17.43 -8.19 12.86
C GLN A 404 -18.55 -8.18 13.92
N ILE A 405 -19.78 -7.81 13.54
CA ILE A 405 -20.95 -7.87 14.44
C ILE A 405 -21.24 -9.32 14.85
N ALA A 406 -21.22 -10.27 13.92
CA ALA A 406 -21.46 -11.67 14.22
C ALA A 406 -20.44 -12.21 15.23
N ILE A 407 -19.14 -11.95 15.05
CA ILE A 407 -18.09 -12.33 16.00
C ILE A 407 -18.34 -11.69 17.37
N GLY A 408 -18.66 -10.39 17.39
CA GLY A 408 -18.87 -9.65 18.62
C GLY A 408 -20.11 -10.06 19.40
N LEU A 409 -21.20 -10.46 18.75
CA LEU A 409 -22.43 -10.89 19.40
C LEU A 409 -22.40 -12.36 19.83
N THR A 410 -21.68 -13.20 19.09
CA THR A 410 -21.63 -14.65 19.40
C THR A 410 -20.52 -15.02 20.38
N ASP A 411 -19.44 -14.21 20.46
CA ASP A 411 -18.21 -14.49 21.22
C ASP A 411 -17.85 -15.98 21.20
N PRO A 412 -17.48 -16.55 20.03
CA PRO A 412 -17.45 -17.99 19.84
C PRO A 412 -16.42 -18.69 20.75
N HIS A 413 -16.88 -19.72 21.48
CA HIS A 413 -16.04 -20.61 22.31
C HIS A 413 -15.76 -21.96 21.60
N SER A 414 -16.16 -22.13 20.34
CA SER A 414 -15.75 -23.22 19.46
C SER A 414 -14.64 -22.76 18.55
N GLN A 415 -13.52 -23.46 18.51
CA GLN A 415 -12.36 -23.12 17.67
C GLN A 415 -12.75 -23.05 16.18
N SER A 416 -13.50 -24.04 15.68
CA SER A 416 -13.95 -24.09 14.28
C SER A 416 -14.81 -22.89 13.90
N THR A 417 -15.74 -22.49 14.79
CA THR A 417 -16.62 -21.34 14.57
C THR A 417 -15.83 -20.03 14.62
N MET A 418 -14.95 -19.85 15.60
CA MET A 418 -14.13 -18.65 15.74
C MET A 418 -13.20 -18.49 14.53
N PHE A 419 -12.45 -19.53 14.16
CA PHE A 419 -11.52 -19.46 13.03
C PHE A 419 -12.25 -19.30 11.70
N GLY A 420 -13.41 -19.95 11.52
CA GLY A 420 -14.24 -19.80 10.33
C GLY A 420 -14.78 -18.36 10.17
N LEU A 421 -15.33 -17.77 11.23
CA LEU A 421 -15.80 -16.39 11.20
C LEU A 421 -14.66 -15.38 11.01
N MET A 422 -13.50 -15.59 11.65
CA MET A 422 -12.31 -14.75 11.45
C MET A 422 -11.75 -14.86 10.04
N ALA A 423 -11.72 -16.05 9.44
CA ALA A 423 -11.27 -16.22 8.05
C ALA A 423 -12.25 -15.55 7.07
N GLY A 424 -13.56 -15.69 7.27
CA GLY A 424 -14.59 -15.01 6.48
C GLY A 424 -14.48 -13.49 6.60
N MET A 425 -14.33 -12.97 7.82
CA MET A 425 -14.09 -11.55 8.06
C MET A 425 -12.81 -11.07 7.35
N ALA A 426 -11.70 -11.81 7.49
CA ALA A 426 -10.42 -11.49 6.87
C ALA A 426 -10.54 -11.42 5.34
N PHE A 427 -11.30 -12.34 4.73
CA PHE A 427 -11.52 -12.30 3.28
C PHE A 427 -12.13 -10.97 2.84
N PHE A 428 -13.24 -10.55 3.45
CA PHE A 428 -13.90 -9.31 3.06
C PHE A 428 -13.13 -8.06 3.48
N LEU A 429 -12.45 -8.08 4.61
CA LEU A 429 -11.62 -6.98 5.09
C LEU A 429 -10.45 -6.71 4.14
N GLU A 430 -9.70 -7.76 3.80
CA GLU A 430 -8.55 -7.65 2.90
C GLU A 430 -8.96 -7.37 1.46
N ALA A 431 -10.06 -7.99 0.99
CA ALA A 431 -10.63 -7.65 -0.32
C ALA A 431 -11.06 -6.17 -0.38
N GLY A 432 -11.58 -5.61 0.70
CA GLY A 432 -11.90 -4.19 0.83
C GLY A 432 -10.65 -3.30 0.71
N ASN A 433 -9.55 -3.70 1.36
CA ASN A 433 -8.26 -3.01 1.22
C ASN A 433 -7.76 -3.00 -0.23
N GLY A 434 -7.84 -4.13 -0.93
CA GLY A 434 -7.49 -4.24 -2.35
C GLY A 434 -8.41 -3.42 -3.27
N ALA A 435 -9.72 -3.48 -3.03
CA ALA A 435 -10.72 -2.72 -3.78
C ALA A 435 -10.55 -1.20 -3.63
N CYS A 436 -10.20 -0.71 -2.43
CA CYS A 436 -9.97 0.70 -2.18
C CYS A 436 -8.82 1.23 -3.06
N PHE A 437 -7.66 0.57 -3.05
CA PHE A 437 -6.50 0.98 -3.85
C PHE A 437 -6.63 0.65 -5.35
N SER A 438 -7.63 -0.14 -5.75
CA SER A 438 -8.06 -0.25 -7.13
C SER A 438 -8.83 0.99 -7.62
N LEU A 439 -9.53 1.69 -6.72
CA LEU A 439 -10.32 2.89 -7.04
C LEU A 439 -9.47 4.17 -6.98
N VAL A 440 -8.50 4.27 -6.06
CA VAL A 440 -7.64 5.45 -5.85
C VAL A 440 -7.08 6.05 -7.14
N PRO A 441 -6.47 5.30 -8.08
CA PRO A 441 -5.88 5.85 -9.30
C PRO A 441 -6.89 6.49 -10.26
N HIS A 442 -8.18 6.22 -10.09
CA HIS A 442 -9.24 6.78 -10.94
C HIS A 442 -9.77 8.13 -10.44
N VAL A 443 -9.58 8.46 -9.15
CA VAL A 443 -10.24 9.63 -8.52
C VAL A 443 -9.59 10.95 -8.93
N HIS A 444 -8.29 11.10 -8.73
CA HIS A 444 -7.50 12.23 -9.22
C HIS A 444 -6.15 11.69 -9.74
N PRO A 445 -6.07 11.27 -10.98
CA PRO A 445 -4.87 10.63 -11.54
C PRO A 445 -3.59 11.46 -11.39
N ALA A 446 -3.73 12.79 -11.51
CA ALA A 446 -2.61 13.73 -11.38
C ALA A 446 -2.05 13.88 -9.96
N SER A 447 -2.86 13.55 -8.95
CA SER A 447 -2.52 13.70 -7.52
C SER A 447 -2.65 12.36 -6.79
N ASN A 448 -2.29 11.26 -7.47
CA ASN A 448 -2.42 9.91 -6.95
C ASN A 448 -1.62 9.72 -5.64
N GLY A 449 -0.45 10.35 -5.53
CA GLY A 449 0.36 10.34 -4.32
C GLY A 449 -0.37 10.97 -3.13
N ILE A 450 -0.99 12.13 -3.34
CA ILE A 450 -1.73 12.84 -2.29
C ILE A 450 -2.88 11.98 -1.77
N ILE A 451 -3.72 11.40 -2.67
CA ILE A 451 -4.85 10.56 -2.25
C ILE A 451 -4.37 9.30 -1.56
N SER A 452 -3.34 8.63 -2.11
CA SER A 452 -2.75 7.44 -1.51
C SER A 452 -2.19 7.73 -0.12
N GLY A 453 -1.57 8.91 0.05
CA GLY A 453 -1.06 9.38 1.33
C GLY A 453 -2.16 9.61 2.36
N VAL A 454 -3.22 10.33 1.98
CA VAL A 454 -4.37 10.62 2.86
C VAL A 454 -5.13 9.35 3.22
N ALA A 455 -5.45 8.49 2.25
CA ALA A 455 -6.11 7.21 2.50
C ALA A 455 -5.25 6.31 3.40
N GLY A 456 -3.95 6.20 3.08
CA GLY A 456 -3.02 5.42 3.88
C GLY A 456 -2.87 5.93 5.31
N ALA A 457 -2.82 7.25 5.51
CA ALA A 457 -2.78 7.88 6.84
C ALA A 457 -4.08 7.64 7.62
N ALA A 458 -5.24 7.76 6.96
CA ALA A 458 -6.54 7.48 7.57
C ALA A 458 -6.65 6.03 8.05
N GLY A 459 -6.07 5.06 7.32
CA GLY A 459 -5.97 3.67 7.79
C GLY A 459 -5.20 3.54 9.10
N ASN A 460 -4.07 4.25 9.27
CA ASN A 460 -3.33 4.24 10.54
C ASN A 460 -4.11 4.95 11.65
N LEU A 461 -4.80 6.05 11.33
CA LEU A 461 -5.69 6.72 12.29
C LEU A 461 -6.78 5.77 12.79
N GLY A 462 -7.38 4.99 11.88
CA GLY A 462 -8.32 3.93 12.23
C GLY A 462 -7.72 2.89 13.18
N GLY A 463 -6.50 2.44 12.89
CA GLY A 463 -5.76 1.53 13.77
C GLY A 463 -5.55 2.09 15.18
N ILE A 464 -5.22 3.38 15.31
CA ILE A 464 -5.10 4.06 16.59
C ILE A 464 -6.46 4.13 17.30
N ILE A 465 -7.53 4.54 16.59
CA ILE A 465 -8.88 4.65 17.16
C ILE A 465 -9.34 3.28 17.68
N PHE A 466 -9.22 2.22 16.87
CA PHE A 466 -9.63 0.88 17.29
C PHE A 466 -8.77 0.32 18.41
N ALA A 467 -7.46 0.58 18.40
CA ALA A 467 -6.59 0.23 19.53
C ALA A 467 -6.99 0.92 20.83
N ILE A 468 -7.44 2.18 20.76
CA ILE A 468 -7.98 2.91 21.91
C ILE A 468 -9.28 2.27 22.38
N ILE A 469 -10.20 1.91 21.48
CA ILE A 469 -11.46 1.25 21.84
C ILE A 469 -11.15 -0.08 22.55
N PHE A 470 -10.25 -0.92 22.00
CA PHE A 470 -9.80 -2.16 22.67
C PHE A 470 -9.24 -1.89 24.06
N ARG A 471 -8.40 -0.86 24.20
CA ARG A 471 -7.82 -0.49 25.51
C ARG A 471 -8.89 -0.17 26.57
N TYR A 472 -9.94 0.58 26.19
CA TYR A 472 -10.99 0.97 27.14
C TYR A 472 -11.98 -0.15 27.44
N GLN A 473 -12.18 -1.11 26.54
CA GLN A 473 -13.02 -2.29 26.80
C GLN A 473 -12.25 -3.39 27.55
N GLY A 474 -10.95 -3.27 27.73
CA GLY A 474 -10.12 -4.23 28.46
C GLY A 474 -10.15 -5.63 27.83
N ALA A 475 -10.58 -6.65 28.58
CA ALA A 475 -10.68 -8.02 28.10
C ALA A 475 -11.98 -8.34 27.34
N ASP A 476 -12.89 -7.38 27.18
CA ASP A 476 -14.11 -7.55 26.40
C ASP A 476 -13.87 -7.29 24.92
N TYR A 477 -13.11 -8.21 24.30
CA TYR A 477 -12.78 -8.12 22.87
C TYR A 477 -14.02 -8.21 22.00
N ALA A 478 -14.97 -9.06 22.36
CA ALA A 478 -16.20 -9.28 21.64
C ALA A 478 -17.02 -7.99 21.47
N LYS A 479 -17.15 -7.20 22.54
CA LYS A 479 -17.81 -5.89 22.49
C LYS A 479 -17.14 -4.93 21.51
N THR A 480 -15.81 -4.92 21.44
CA THR A 480 -15.09 -4.08 20.48
C THR A 480 -15.37 -4.51 19.05
N PHE A 481 -15.42 -5.82 18.76
CA PHE A 481 -15.72 -6.31 17.42
C PHE A 481 -17.07 -5.82 16.89
N TRP A 482 -18.15 -5.91 17.69
CA TRP A 482 -19.44 -5.43 17.18
C TRP A 482 -19.49 -3.90 17.05
N ILE A 483 -18.82 -3.14 17.92
CA ILE A 483 -18.70 -1.68 17.78
C ILE A 483 -18.00 -1.34 16.46
N MET A 484 -16.87 -2.00 16.17
CA MET A 484 -16.16 -1.84 14.90
C MET A 484 -17.05 -2.18 13.70
N GLY A 485 -17.84 -3.24 13.79
CA GLY A 485 -18.76 -3.67 12.74
C GLY A 485 -19.85 -2.64 12.45
N VAL A 486 -20.45 -2.06 13.48
CA VAL A 486 -21.46 -0.98 13.32
C VAL A 486 -20.82 0.24 12.63
N ILE A 487 -19.65 0.68 13.09
CA ILE A 487 -18.92 1.81 12.48
C ILE A 487 -18.61 1.51 11.01
N THR A 488 -18.11 0.31 10.70
CA THR A 488 -17.76 -0.11 9.35
C THR A 488 -18.97 -0.11 8.42
N ILE A 489 -20.10 -0.67 8.84
CA ILE A 489 -21.34 -0.66 8.03
C ILE A 489 -21.82 0.78 7.81
N ALA A 490 -21.92 1.58 8.87
CA ALA A 490 -22.41 2.94 8.78
C ALA A 490 -21.58 3.79 7.81
N ILE A 491 -20.25 3.73 7.90
CA ILE A 491 -19.35 4.49 7.03
C ILE A 491 -19.47 4.01 5.58
N ASN A 492 -19.52 2.69 5.32
CA ASN A 492 -19.64 2.19 3.95
C ASN A 492 -20.99 2.55 3.31
N LEU A 493 -22.09 2.52 4.07
CA LEU A 493 -23.40 2.96 3.60
C LEU A 493 -23.41 4.46 3.29
N LEU A 494 -22.89 5.31 4.17
CA LEU A 494 -22.77 6.75 3.92
C LEU A 494 -21.85 7.04 2.71
N ALA A 495 -20.74 6.34 2.61
CA ALA A 495 -19.81 6.45 1.49
C ALA A 495 -20.46 6.11 0.15
N SER A 496 -21.44 5.19 0.11
CA SER A 496 -22.06 4.74 -1.13
C SER A 496 -22.78 5.86 -1.90
N TRP A 497 -23.25 6.90 -1.23
CA TRP A 497 -24.01 8.01 -1.82
C TRP A 497 -23.16 9.04 -2.56
N VAL A 498 -21.86 9.12 -2.27
CA VAL A 498 -20.95 10.08 -2.93
C VAL A 498 -20.56 9.55 -4.31
N LYS A 499 -20.53 10.38 -5.34
CA LYS A 499 -20.06 9.98 -6.69
C LYS A 499 -18.58 9.53 -6.64
N PRO A 500 -18.19 8.46 -7.39
CA PRO A 500 -16.81 7.96 -7.34
C PRO A 500 -15.78 8.92 -7.91
N LEU A 501 -16.17 9.75 -8.89
CA LEU A 501 -15.29 10.69 -9.55
C LEU A 501 -15.75 12.13 -9.33
N PRO A 502 -14.81 13.10 -9.29
CA PRO A 502 -15.13 14.52 -9.28
C PRO A 502 -15.86 14.97 -10.54
N ALA A 503 -16.67 16.02 -10.42
CA ALA A 503 -17.34 16.62 -11.57
C ALA A 503 -16.32 17.17 -12.59
N GLY A 504 -16.54 16.89 -13.87
CA GLY A 504 -15.67 17.35 -14.98
C GLY A 504 -14.47 16.46 -15.28
N GLN A 505 -14.29 15.34 -14.56
CA GLN A 505 -13.21 14.40 -14.87
C GLN A 505 -13.62 13.43 -16.00
N VAL A 506 -12.74 13.25 -17.00
CA VAL A 506 -12.93 12.33 -18.13
C VAL A 506 -12.83 10.88 -17.63
N GLY A 507 -13.74 10.02 -18.08
CA GLY A 507 -13.79 8.59 -17.72
C GLY A 507 -14.86 8.24 -16.68
N GLY A 508 -15.69 9.17 -16.28
CA GLY A 508 -16.84 8.98 -15.40
C GLY A 508 -18.14 8.84 -16.19
N ARG A 509 -18.26 7.86 -17.11
CA ARG A 509 -19.53 7.45 -17.72
C ARG A 509 -20.17 6.34 -16.92
#